data_bad8154c523ed0f1449571e61d281e51
#
_entry.id   bad8154c523ed0f1449571e61d281e51
#
_cell.length_a   1.000
_cell.length_b   1.000
_cell.length_c   1.000
_cell.angle_alpha   90.00
_cell.angle_beta   90.00
_cell.angle_gamma   90.00
#
_symmetry.space_group_name_H-M   'P 1'
#
loop_
_entity.id
_entity.type
_entity.pdbx_description
1 polymer ?
#
loop_
_entity_poly.entity_id
_entity_poly.type
_entity_poly.pdbx_seq_one_letter_code
_entity_poly.pdbx_strand_id
1 'polypeptide(L)'
;MTNPRAQAQETKVALSRRIRDGLKRFFGPWGMFVRGFIKHPVMVGSIVPSSPTLIRHMLRPVDWKNTKLFVEYGPGVGTFCRPVLERMAGDATLIAIDTNEDFIDYLRKDIRDSRFIAVHGSAADVEEIIRAHGFEKADYVLSGLPFSTLPAGVGPAIAAATHRVLRPGGAFLVYQFRARARDFLATHFNRIDNAFEWVNVPPCFLFWGWKD
;
A
#
# COMPACT_ATOMS: atom_id res chain seq x y z
N MET A 1 -13.16 56.35 11.07
CA MET A 1 -14.25 55.68 10.36
C MET A 1 -13.61 54.58 9.49
N THR A 2 -13.73 53.33 9.87
CA THR A 2 -13.16 52.19 9.14
C THR A 2 -14.05 51.85 7.95
N ASN A 3 -13.42 51.72 6.78
CA ASN A 3 -14.11 51.48 5.51
C ASN A 3 -14.75 50.05 5.49
N PRO A 4 -16.10 49.92 5.46
CA PRO A 4 -16.78 48.65 5.50
C PRO A 4 -16.40 47.70 4.35
N ARG A 5 -15.98 48.24 3.19
CA ARG A 5 -15.54 47.44 2.03
C ARG A 5 -14.16 46.80 2.25
N ALA A 6 -13.27 47.42 2.99
CA ALA A 6 -11.95 46.86 3.32
C ALA A 6 -12.10 45.67 4.31
N GLN A 7 -12.95 45.82 5.34
CA GLN A 7 -13.23 44.75 6.29
C GLN A 7 -13.90 43.51 5.64
N ALA A 8 -14.82 43.74 4.70
CA ALA A 8 -15.46 42.62 3.96
C ALA A 8 -14.46 41.89 3.05
N GLN A 9 -13.47 42.60 2.53
CA GLN A 9 -12.43 42.01 1.68
C GLN A 9 -11.40 41.22 2.48
N GLU A 10 -11.00 41.70 3.65
CA GLU A 10 -10.14 40.96 4.59
C GLU A 10 -10.81 39.69 5.12
N THR A 11 -12.09 39.76 5.44
CA THR A 11 -12.87 38.59 5.90
C THR A 11 -12.98 37.53 4.81
N LYS A 12 -13.21 37.92 3.54
CA LYS A 12 -13.23 36.99 2.40
C LYS A 12 -11.87 36.34 2.16
N VAL A 13 -10.77 37.06 2.28
CA VAL A 13 -9.40 36.54 2.12
C VAL A 13 -9.06 35.59 3.27
N ALA A 14 -9.42 35.93 4.51
CA ALA A 14 -9.21 35.06 5.67
C ALA A 14 -10.04 33.77 5.60
N LEU A 15 -11.29 33.84 5.14
CA LEU A 15 -12.15 32.70 4.92
C LEU A 15 -11.62 31.78 3.81
N SER A 16 -11.17 32.38 2.69
CA SER A 16 -10.58 31.61 1.59
C SER A 16 -9.25 30.93 1.96
N ARG A 17 -8.43 31.57 2.83
CA ARG A 17 -7.24 30.93 3.41
C ARG A 17 -7.60 29.78 4.33
N ARG A 18 -8.54 29.94 5.25
CA ARG A 18 -9.01 28.85 6.14
C ARG A 18 -9.59 27.67 5.39
N ILE A 19 -10.40 27.93 4.34
CA ILE A 19 -10.94 26.87 3.48
C ILE A 19 -9.81 26.17 2.72
N ARG A 20 -8.83 26.91 2.18
CA ARG A 20 -7.69 26.36 1.47
C ARG A 20 -6.77 25.55 2.38
N ASP A 21 -6.54 25.98 3.62
CA ASP A 21 -5.71 25.28 4.60
C ASP A 21 -6.44 24.07 5.19
N GLY A 22 -7.77 24.14 5.35
CA GLY A 22 -8.62 23.00 5.66
C GLY A 22 -8.64 21.96 4.54
N LEU A 23 -8.78 22.41 3.28
CA LEU A 23 -8.66 21.54 2.10
C LEU A 23 -7.26 20.94 1.97
N LYS A 24 -6.18 21.68 2.22
CA LYS A 24 -4.83 21.14 2.24
C LYS A 24 -4.61 20.07 3.33
N ARG A 25 -5.20 20.24 4.51
CA ARG A 25 -5.18 19.23 5.58
C ARG A 25 -6.00 18.00 5.25
N PHE A 26 -7.14 18.17 4.59
CA PHE A 26 -8.03 17.08 4.20
C PHE A 26 -7.56 16.37 2.91
N PHE A 27 -7.00 17.14 1.95
CA PHE A 27 -6.52 16.64 0.66
C PHE A 27 -4.99 16.52 0.55
N GLY A 28 -4.23 16.71 1.63
CA GLY A 28 -2.77 16.61 1.60
C GLY A 28 -2.28 15.29 0.99
N PRO A 29 -2.76 14.13 1.48
CA PRO A 29 -2.51 12.84 0.83
C PRO A 29 -3.16 12.73 -0.57
N TRP A 30 -4.39 13.22 -0.73
CA TRP A 30 -5.12 13.23 -1.99
C TRP A 30 -4.50 14.10 -3.08
N GLY A 31 -3.86 15.21 -2.73
CA GLY A 31 -3.17 16.07 -3.69
C GLY A 31 -2.00 15.37 -4.37
N MET A 32 -1.31 14.49 -3.65
CA MET A 32 -0.24 13.65 -4.18
C MET A 32 -0.79 12.53 -5.05
N PHE A 33 -1.90 11.91 -4.66
CA PHE A 33 -2.65 10.98 -5.49
C PHE A 33 -3.06 11.60 -6.82
N VAL A 34 -3.67 12.80 -6.80
CA VAL A 34 -4.09 13.52 -8.00
C VAL A 34 -2.88 13.86 -8.89
N ARG A 35 -1.74 14.25 -8.33
CA ARG A 35 -0.50 14.48 -9.09
C ARG A 35 0.05 13.19 -9.72
N GLY A 36 0.10 12.09 -8.97
CA GLY A 36 0.47 10.76 -9.48
C GLY A 36 -0.49 10.28 -10.58
N PHE A 37 -1.80 10.54 -10.39
CA PHE A 37 -2.83 10.26 -11.39
C PHE A 37 -2.62 11.02 -12.71
N ILE A 38 -2.33 12.31 -12.62
CA ILE A 38 -2.11 13.14 -13.82
C ILE A 38 -0.81 12.73 -14.55
N LYS A 39 0.24 12.31 -13.82
CA LYS A 39 1.51 11.87 -14.40
C LYS A 39 1.45 10.44 -14.97
N HIS A 40 0.71 9.53 -14.32
CA HIS A 40 0.66 8.11 -14.67
C HIS A 40 -0.74 7.52 -14.46
N PRO A 41 -1.75 7.91 -15.28
CA PRO A 41 -3.16 7.53 -15.06
C PRO A 41 -3.40 6.00 -15.13
N VAL A 42 -2.52 5.26 -15.77
CA VAL A 42 -2.61 3.78 -15.90
C VAL A 42 -2.16 3.05 -14.63
N MET A 43 -1.30 3.65 -13.81
CA MET A 43 -0.77 3.03 -12.58
C MET A 43 -1.65 3.25 -11.35
N VAL A 44 -2.69 4.06 -11.44
CA VAL A 44 -3.47 4.53 -10.30
C VAL A 44 -4.81 3.78 -10.14
N GLY A 45 -4.88 2.54 -10.58
CA GLY A 45 -6.06 1.68 -10.43
C GLY A 45 -6.42 1.27 -8.98
N SER A 46 -5.67 1.72 -7.96
CA SER A 46 -5.94 1.44 -6.55
C SER A 46 -5.85 2.66 -5.63
N ILE A 47 -6.35 3.82 -6.08
CA ILE A 47 -6.19 5.11 -5.38
C ILE A 47 -7.25 5.36 -4.32
N VAL A 48 -8.27 4.54 -4.22
CA VAL A 48 -9.21 4.68 -3.11
C VAL A 48 -8.54 4.13 -1.85
N PRO A 49 -8.36 4.94 -0.78
CA PRO A 49 -7.82 4.44 0.47
C PRO A 49 -8.61 3.21 0.92
N SER A 50 -7.91 2.15 1.24
CA SER A 50 -8.53 0.92 1.72
C SER A 50 -9.35 1.20 3.00
N SER A 51 -10.60 0.75 3.02
CA SER A 51 -11.45 0.94 4.20
C SER A 51 -10.87 0.23 5.43
N PRO A 52 -11.15 0.70 6.66
CA PRO A 52 -10.73 0.00 7.87
C PRO A 52 -11.20 -1.46 7.92
N THR A 53 -12.34 -1.76 7.29
CA THR A 53 -12.89 -3.12 7.20
C THR A 53 -12.05 -3.98 6.26
N LEU A 54 -11.68 -3.46 5.09
CA LEU A 54 -10.77 -4.13 4.16
C LEU A 54 -9.43 -4.43 4.84
N ILE A 55 -8.84 -3.44 5.51
CA ILE A 55 -7.55 -3.60 6.20
C ILE A 55 -7.63 -4.71 7.25
N ARG A 56 -8.65 -4.70 8.12
CA ARG A 56 -8.84 -5.74 9.13
C ARG A 56 -9.04 -7.12 8.51
N HIS A 57 -9.83 -7.21 7.44
CA HIS A 57 -10.12 -8.47 6.76
C HIS A 57 -8.86 -9.04 6.10
N MET A 58 -8.12 -8.20 5.35
CA MET A 58 -6.88 -8.57 4.67
C MET A 58 -5.80 -9.06 5.64
N LEU A 59 -5.65 -8.38 6.77
CA LEU A 59 -4.63 -8.66 7.77
C LEU A 59 -5.04 -9.72 8.81
N ARG A 60 -6.28 -10.24 8.76
CA ARG A 60 -6.81 -11.21 9.73
C ARG A 60 -5.97 -12.47 9.89
N PRO A 61 -5.42 -13.10 8.82
CA PRO A 61 -4.69 -14.36 8.96
C PRO A 61 -3.22 -14.19 9.36
N VAL A 62 -2.74 -12.96 9.58
CA VAL A 62 -1.33 -12.69 9.89
C VAL A 62 -1.02 -13.07 11.34
N ASP A 63 -0.01 -13.90 11.55
CA ASP A 63 0.54 -14.22 12.87
C ASP A 63 1.53 -13.13 13.32
N TRP A 64 1.00 -12.07 13.89
CA TRP A 64 1.76 -10.89 14.32
C TRP A 64 2.86 -11.19 15.33
N LYS A 65 2.64 -12.19 16.18
CA LYS A 65 3.58 -12.57 17.24
C LYS A 65 4.89 -13.13 16.68
N ASN A 66 4.77 -13.88 15.59
CA ASN A 66 5.91 -14.60 14.98
C ASN A 66 6.40 -13.93 13.69
N THR A 67 5.77 -12.83 13.24
CA THR A 67 6.20 -12.06 12.06
C THR A 67 7.46 -11.28 12.37
N LYS A 68 8.53 -11.48 11.58
CA LYS A 68 9.79 -10.73 11.62
C LYS A 68 9.95 -9.80 10.44
N LEU A 69 9.53 -10.23 9.25
CA LEU A 69 9.54 -9.39 8.05
C LEU A 69 8.18 -9.40 7.37
N PHE A 70 7.59 -8.22 7.27
CA PHE A 70 6.42 -7.94 6.45
C PHE A 70 6.85 -7.06 5.27
N VAL A 71 6.44 -7.40 4.04
CA VAL A 71 6.74 -6.61 2.84
C VAL A 71 5.44 -6.08 2.25
N GLU A 72 5.41 -4.84 1.79
CA GLU A 72 4.27 -4.22 1.10
C GLU A 72 4.69 -3.72 -0.29
N TYR A 73 3.99 -4.18 -1.34
CA TYR A 73 4.17 -3.71 -2.70
C TYR A 73 3.11 -2.67 -3.07
N GLY A 74 3.55 -1.54 -3.61
CA GLY A 74 2.69 -0.44 -3.98
C GLY A 74 1.96 0.18 -2.78
N PRO A 75 2.67 0.60 -1.72
CA PRO A 75 2.06 1.20 -0.52
C PRO A 75 1.31 2.49 -0.81
N GLY A 76 1.65 3.20 -1.90
CA GLY A 76 1.10 4.51 -2.21
C GLY A 76 1.32 5.48 -1.05
N VAL A 77 0.24 5.98 -0.45
CA VAL A 77 0.30 6.87 0.75
C VAL A 77 0.37 6.10 2.07
N GLY A 78 0.58 4.78 2.05
CA GLY A 78 0.80 3.98 3.25
C GLY A 78 -0.45 3.61 4.03
N THR A 79 -1.57 3.39 3.34
CA THR A 79 -2.84 3.04 3.98
C THR A 79 -2.76 1.77 4.82
N PHE A 80 -1.95 0.79 4.42
CA PHE A 80 -1.69 -0.43 5.19
C PHE A 80 -0.46 -0.32 6.09
N CYS A 81 0.53 0.53 5.76
CA CYS A 81 1.78 0.62 6.53
C CYS A 81 1.54 0.89 8.02
N ARG A 82 0.71 1.88 8.38
CA ARG A 82 0.42 2.20 9.79
C ARG A 82 -0.31 1.07 10.52
N PRO A 83 -1.42 0.51 9.99
CA PRO A 83 -2.08 -0.64 10.61
C PRO A 83 -1.21 -1.88 10.76
N VAL A 84 -0.23 -2.10 9.88
CA VAL A 84 0.76 -3.17 9.98
C VAL A 84 1.72 -2.88 11.14
N LEU A 85 2.33 -1.69 11.18
CA LEU A 85 3.25 -1.28 12.25
C LEU A 85 2.61 -1.31 13.64
N GLU A 86 1.33 -0.94 13.77
CA GLU A 86 0.57 -0.99 15.02
C GLU A 86 0.41 -2.41 15.58
N ARG A 87 0.46 -3.44 14.71
CA ARG A 87 0.27 -4.84 15.07
C ARG A 87 1.56 -5.63 15.22
N MET A 88 2.62 -5.18 14.55
CA MET A 88 3.91 -5.86 14.54
C MET A 88 4.62 -5.80 15.90
N ALA A 89 5.36 -6.85 16.21
CA ALA A 89 6.28 -6.88 17.36
C ALA A 89 7.38 -5.81 17.22
N GLY A 90 7.98 -5.41 18.32
CA GLY A 90 9.00 -4.34 18.36
C GLY A 90 10.30 -4.66 17.61
N ASP A 91 10.57 -5.95 17.38
CA ASP A 91 11.74 -6.47 16.67
C ASP A 91 11.45 -6.90 15.22
N ALA A 92 10.23 -6.63 14.73
CA ALA A 92 9.84 -6.92 13.36
C ALA A 92 10.12 -5.71 12.44
N THR A 93 10.24 -5.97 11.13
CA THR A 93 10.50 -4.94 10.12
C THR A 93 9.40 -4.94 9.05
N LEU A 94 8.96 -3.75 8.64
CA LEU A 94 8.11 -3.51 7.49
C LEU A 94 8.93 -2.88 6.37
N ILE A 95 9.07 -3.57 5.22
CA ILE A 95 9.67 -3.02 4.01
C ILE A 95 8.55 -2.69 3.01
N ALA A 96 8.42 -1.42 2.65
CA ALA A 96 7.47 -0.94 1.65
C ALA A 96 8.21 -0.60 0.35
N ILE A 97 7.78 -1.21 -0.78
CA ILE A 97 8.46 -1.10 -2.09
C ILE A 97 7.49 -0.44 -3.07
N ASP A 98 7.92 0.65 -3.69
CA ASP A 98 7.17 1.33 -4.75
C ASP A 98 8.11 1.81 -5.86
N THR A 99 7.63 1.78 -7.09
CA THR A 99 8.34 2.33 -8.26
C THR A 99 8.16 3.85 -8.38
N ASN A 100 7.27 4.45 -7.60
CA ASN A 100 7.04 5.88 -7.57
C ASN A 100 7.85 6.53 -6.42
N GLU A 101 8.88 7.28 -6.78
CA GLU A 101 9.77 7.97 -5.85
C GLU A 101 9.02 9.00 -4.98
N ASP A 102 8.03 9.71 -5.53
CA ASP A 102 7.23 10.70 -4.78
C ASP A 102 6.50 10.03 -3.59
N PHE A 103 5.99 8.80 -3.75
CA PHE A 103 5.36 8.05 -2.65
C PHE A 103 6.40 7.59 -1.62
N ILE A 104 7.54 7.11 -2.06
CA ILE A 104 8.61 6.68 -1.17
C ILE A 104 9.12 7.85 -0.32
N ASP A 105 9.34 9.01 -0.92
CA ASP A 105 9.77 10.22 -0.21
C ASP A 105 8.70 10.72 0.77
N TYR A 106 7.43 10.62 0.38
CA TYR A 106 6.34 10.94 1.29
C TYR A 106 6.34 9.99 2.50
N LEU A 107 6.39 8.69 2.28
CA LEU A 107 6.37 7.69 3.34
C LEU A 107 7.55 7.84 4.30
N ARG A 108 8.76 8.10 3.79
CA ARG A 108 9.95 8.38 4.60
C ARG A 108 9.79 9.60 5.51
N LYS A 109 9.04 10.62 5.05
CA LYS A 109 8.76 11.84 5.82
C LYS A 109 7.63 11.65 6.82
N ASP A 110 6.63 10.86 6.46
CA ASP A 110 5.37 10.72 7.20
C ASP A 110 5.43 9.64 8.29
N ILE A 111 6.14 8.53 8.06
CA ILE A 111 6.26 7.41 9.00
C ILE A 111 7.60 7.48 9.71
N ARG A 112 7.56 7.79 11.03
CA ARG A 112 8.73 7.92 11.91
C ARG A 112 8.80 6.73 12.87
N ASP A 113 8.92 5.52 12.32
CA ASP A 113 9.04 4.28 13.06
C ASP A 113 10.33 3.58 12.62
N SER A 114 11.19 3.18 13.57
CA SER A 114 12.48 2.55 13.29
C SER A 114 12.35 1.18 12.61
N ARG A 115 11.18 0.56 12.68
CA ARG A 115 10.86 -0.71 12.04
C ARG A 115 10.42 -0.54 10.57
N PHE A 116 10.25 0.70 10.09
CA PHE A 116 9.75 1.01 8.76
C PHE A 116 10.88 1.37 7.79
N ILE A 117 10.91 0.70 6.65
CA ILE A 117 11.86 0.94 5.56
C ILE A 117 11.08 1.16 4.27
N ALA A 118 11.24 2.32 3.64
CA ALA A 118 10.64 2.62 2.34
C ALA A 118 11.71 2.57 1.23
N VAL A 119 11.50 1.71 0.23
CA VAL A 119 12.45 1.43 -0.84
C VAL A 119 11.86 1.84 -2.19
N HIS A 120 12.56 2.71 -2.92
CA HIS A 120 12.26 2.96 -4.33
C HIS A 120 12.81 1.79 -5.15
N GLY A 121 11.92 0.99 -5.75
CA GLY A 121 12.30 -0.21 -6.47
C GLY A 121 11.11 -0.98 -7.02
N SER A 122 11.40 -2.08 -7.71
CA SER A 122 10.38 -2.97 -8.28
C SER A 122 10.06 -4.11 -7.33
N ALA A 123 8.78 -4.50 -7.24
CA ALA A 123 8.35 -5.71 -6.54
C ALA A 123 8.95 -7.00 -7.15
N ALA A 124 9.39 -6.96 -8.41
CA ALA A 124 10.09 -8.09 -9.04
C ALA A 124 11.49 -8.32 -8.43
N ASP A 125 12.10 -7.27 -7.85
CA ASP A 125 13.44 -7.29 -7.27
C ASP A 125 13.40 -7.53 -5.74
N VAL A 126 12.27 -7.99 -5.22
CA VAL A 126 12.04 -8.16 -3.77
C VAL A 126 13.10 -9.01 -3.09
N GLU A 127 13.62 -10.04 -3.76
CA GLU A 127 14.64 -10.95 -3.22
C GLU A 127 15.95 -10.20 -2.93
N GLU A 128 16.38 -9.34 -3.85
CA GLU A 128 17.57 -8.50 -3.68
C GLU A 128 17.32 -7.43 -2.60
N ILE A 129 16.15 -6.81 -2.63
CA ILE A 129 15.77 -5.75 -1.68
C ILE A 129 15.80 -6.29 -0.24
N ILE A 130 15.12 -7.40 0.05
CA ILE A 130 15.08 -7.91 1.43
C ILE A 130 16.47 -8.37 1.90
N ARG A 131 17.27 -8.95 1.00
CA ARG A 131 18.64 -9.38 1.30
C ARG A 131 19.56 -8.20 1.63
N ALA A 132 19.43 -7.08 0.91
CA ALA A 132 20.16 -5.85 1.21
C ALA A 132 19.84 -5.27 2.61
N HIS A 133 18.69 -5.65 3.19
CA HIS A 133 18.29 -5.25 4.54
C HIS A 133 18.47 -6.37 5.59
N GLY A 134 19.22 -7.42 5.25
CA GLY A 134 19.60 -8.48 6.20
C GLY A 134 18.58 -9.62 6.34
N PHE A 135 17.63 -9.75 5.41
CA PHE A 135 16.61 -10.78 5.44
C PHE A 135 16.75 -11.76 4.27
N GLU A 136 16.60 -13.05 4.54
CA GLU A 136 16.57 -14.09 3.49
C GLU A 136 15.13 -14.43 3.09
N LYS A 137 14.19 -14.36 4.04
CA LYS A 137 12.78 -14.71 3.84
C LYS A 137 11.87 -13.67 4.47
N ALA A 138 10.69 -13.53 3.87
CA ALA A 138 9.59 -12.76 4.41
C ALA A 138 8.51 -13.69 5.00
N ASP A 139 7.86 -13.25 6.06
CA ASP A 139 6.73 -13.95 6.64
C ASP A 139 5.46 -13.71 5.83
N TYR A 140 5.23 -12.46 5.48
CA TYR A 140 4.07 -12.03 4.70
C TYR A 140 4.48 -10.97 3.68
N VAL A 141 3.83 -11.04 2.53
CA VAL A 141 3.92 -10.01 1.49
C VAL A 141 2.51 -9.53 1.18
N LEU A 142 2.27 -8.23 1.22
CA LEU A 142 1.00 -7.60 0.83
C LEU A 142 1.19 -6.89 -0.50
N SER A 143 0.21 -6.98 -1.40
CA SER A 143 0.23 -6.27 -2.67
C SER A 143 -1.05 -5.49 -2.93
N GLY A 144 -0.90 -4.17 -3.12
CA GLY A 144 -1.90 -3.28 -3.69
C GLY A 144 -1.68 -3.01 -5.19
N LEU A 145 -0.76 -3.71 -5.84
CA LEU A 145 -0.46 -3.48 -7.26
C LEU A 145 -1.64 -3.83 -8.15
N PRO A 146 -1.95 -3.02 -9.15
CA PRO A 146 -3.05 -3.25 -10.07
C PRO A 146 -2.67 -4.28 -11.14
N PHE A 147 -2.59 -5.57 -10.78
CA PHE A 147 -2.13 -6.65 -11.65
C PHE A 147 -2.83 -6.73 -13.01
N SER A 148 -4.09 -6.26 -13.09
CA SER A 148 -4.85 -6.24 -14.34
C SER A 148 -4.34 -5.22 -15.37
N THR A 149 -3.52 -4.26 -14.95
CA THR A 149 -2.98 -3.17 -15.79
C THR A 149 -1.47 -3.24 -15.94
N LEU A 150 -0.81 -4.17 -15.26
CA LEU A 150 0.63 -4.40 -15.44
C LEU A 150 0.92 -4.95 -16.84
N PRO A 151 2.08 -4.65 -17.43
CA PRO A 151 2.53 -5.26 -18.67
C PRO A 151 2.51 -6.79 -18.58
N ALA A 152 2.31 -7.43 -19.75
CA ALA A 152 2.31 -8.90 -19.83
C ALA A 152 3.60 -9.49 -19.25
N GLY A 153 3.47 -10.54 -18.42
CA GLY A 153 4.59 -11.23 -17.76
C GLY A 153 5.03 -10.62 -16.43
N VAL A 154 4.74 -9.34 -16.14
CA VAL A 154 5.16 -8.69 -14.88
C VAL A 154 4.46 -9.29 -13.67
N GLY A 155 3.15 -9.50 -13.75
CA GLY A 155 2.38 -10.12 -12.65
C GLY A 155 2.90 -11.52 -12.26
N PRO A 156 3.03 -12.46 -13.22
CA PRO A 156 3.64 -13.76 -12.97
C PRO A 156 5.07 -13.67 -12.40
N ALA A 157 5.90 -12.76 -12.91
CA ALA A 157 7.27 -12.57 -12.39
C ALA A 157 7.28 -12.13 -10.92
N ILE A 158 6.39 -11.19 -10.55
CA ILE A 158 6.21 -10.76 -9.16
C ILE A 158 5.73 -11.93 -8.29
N ALA A 159 4.73 -12.71 -8.74
CA ALA A 159 4.23 -13.86 -7.99
C ALA A 159 5.32 -14.90 -7.77
N ALA A 160 6.14 -15.20 -8.80
CA ALA A 160 7.28 -16.12 -8.70
C ALA A 160 8.33 -15.61 -7.71
N ALA A 161 8.73 -14.33 -7.79
CA ALA A 161 9.68 -13.72 -6.88
C ALA A 161 9.15 -13.72 -5.43
N THR A 162 7.87 -13.39 -5.25
CA THR A 162 7.20 -13.42 -3.95
C THR A 162 7.19 -14.82 -3.36
N HIS A 163 6.86 -15.84 -4.16
CA HIS A 163 6.90 -17.23 -3.70
C HIS A 163 8.30 -17.64 -3.25
N ARG A 164 9.37 -17.23 -3.97
CA ARG A 164 10.76 -17.55 -3.56
C ARG A 164 11.14 -16.92 -2.22
N VAL A 165 10.74 -15.66 -1.97
CA VAL A 165 11.13 -14.95 -0.74
C VAL A 165 10.28 -15.32 0.47
N LEU A 166 9.05 -15.80 0.30
CA LEU A 166 8.24 -16.26 1.42
C LEU A 166 8.88 -17.47 2.12
N ARG A 167 8.80 -17.49 3.45
CA ARG A 167 9.10 -18.70 4.22
C ARG A 167 7.99 -19.75 4.08
N PRO A 168 8.24 -21.03 4.36
CA PRO A 168 7.17 -22.00 4.53
C PRO A 168 6.15 -21.54 5.57
N GLY A 169 4.86 -21.72 5.28
CA GLY A 169 3.75 -21.19 6.10
C GLY A 169 3.52 -19.69 6.01
N GLY A 170 4.33 -18.95 5.24
CA GLY A 170 4.10 -17.55 4.92
C GLY A 170 3.03 -17.36 3.85
N ALA A 171 2.56 -16.12 3.65
CA ALA A 171 1.50 -15.86 2.69
C ALA A 171 1.71 -14.60 1.85
N PHE A 172 1.26 -14.68 0.59
CA PHE A 172 1.08 -13.55 -0.30
C PHE A 172 -0.35 -13.04 -0.22
N LEU A 173 -0.54 -11.85 0.31
CA LEU A 173 -1.80 -11.16 0.52
C LEU A 173 -2.05 -10.21 -0.65
N VAL A 174 -3.14 -10.41 -1.39
CA VAL A 174 -3.45 -9.61 -2.59
C VAL A 174 -4.89 -9.12 -2.55
N TYR A 175 -5.10 -7.80 -2.69
CA TYR A 175 -6.44 -7.26 -2.86
C TYR A 175 -6.58 -6.63 -4.25
N GLN A 176 -7.71 -6.91 -4.92
CA GLN A 176 -7.94 -6.53 -6.31
C GLN A 176 -9.42 -6.23 -6.57
N PHE A 177 -9.69 -5.31 -7.49
CA PHE A 177 -11.06 -5.05 -7.97
C PHE A 177 -11.56 -6.09 -8.99
N ARG A 178 -10.68 -6.95 -9.49
CA ARG A 178 -10.99 -8.02 -10.47
C ARG A 178 -10.44 -9.35 -10.00
N ALA A 179 -11.20 -10.43 -10.27
CA ALA A 179 -10.85 -11.79 -9.82
C ALA A 179 -9.62 -12.41 -10.50
N ARG A 180 -9.13 -11.84 -11.61
CA ARG A 180 -8.01 -12.39 -12.40
C ARG A 180 -6.70 -12.60 -11.63
N ALA A 181 -6.55 -11.98 -10.47
CA ALA A 181 -5.36 -12.20 -9.63
C ALA A 181 -5.19 -13.66 -9.22
N ARG A 182 -6.29 -14.41 -9.08
CA ARG A 182 -6.24 -15.83 -8.72
C ARG A 182 -5.45 -16.68 -9.72
N ASP A 183 -5.57 -16.37 -11.01
CA ASP A 183 -5.00 -17.19 -12.09
C ASP A 183 -3.47 -17.22 -12.04
N PHE A 184 -2.83 -16.09 -11.79
CA PHE A 184 -1.36 -16.05 -11.68
C PHE A 184 -0.85 -16.50 -10.29
N LEU A 185 -1.66 -16.35 -9.22
CA LEU A 185 -1.31 -16.92 -7.92
C LEU A 185 -1.30 -18.44 -7.98
N ALA A 186 -2.27 -19.07 -8.67
CA ALA A 186 -2.39 -20.51 -8.80
C ALA A 186 -1.21 -21.18 -9.52
N THR A 187 -0.38 -20.42 -10.24
CA THR A 187 0.84 -20.97 -10.86
C THR A 187 1.98 -21.21 -9.86
N HIS A 188 1.90 -20.64 -8.65
CA HIS A 188 2.98 -20.70 -7.67
C HIS A 188 2.51 -21.12 -6.27
N PHE A 189 1.22 -20.94 -5.96
CA PHE A 189 0.65 -21.22 -4.65
C PHE A 189 -0.39 -22.34 -4.75
N ASN A 190 -0.15 -23.48 -4.09
CA ASN A 190 -1.07 -24.62 -4.09
C ASN A 190 -2.34 -24.35 -3.27
N ARG A 191 -2.19 -23.58 -2.20
CA ARG A 191 -3.30 -23.17 -1.35
C ARG A 191 -3.58 -21.68 -1.52
N ILE A 192 -4.81 -21.35 -1.98
CA ILE A 192 -5.29 -19.97 -2.14
C ILE A 192 -6.65 -19.86 -1.44
N ASP A 193 -6.66 -19.17 -0.31
CA ASP A 193 -7.89 -18.74 0.33
C ASP A 193 -8.38 -17.45 -0.34
N ASN A 194 -9.68 -17.23 -0.42
CA ASN A 194 -10.23 -16.01 -1.01
C ASN A 194 -11.46 -15.52 -0.25
N ALA A 195 -11.72 -14.22 -0.34
CA ALA A 195 -12.91 -13.56 0.17
C ALA A 195 -13.28 -12.36 -0.72
N PHE A 196 -14.43 -11.76 -0.43
CA PHE A 196 -14.88 -10.55 -1.10
C PHE A 196 -15.27 -9.51 -0.05
N GLU A 197 -14.74 -8.29 -0.19
CA GLU A 197 -15.01 -7.18 0.73
C GLU A 197 -16.01 -6.21 0.10
N TRP A 198 -17.24 -6.26 0.59
CA TRP A 198 -18.37 -5.44 0.10
C TRP A 198 -18.36 -4.01 0.60
N VAL A 199 -17.81 -3.78 1.80
CA VAL A 199 -17.85 -2.47 2.48
C VAL A 199 -16.79 -1.51 1.93
N ASN A 200 -15.82 -2.03 1.18
CA ASN A 200 -14.86 -1.17 0.50
C ASN A 200 -15.50 -0.50 -0.74
N VAL A 201 -15.09 0.70 -1.07
CA VAL A 201 -15.57 1.42 -2.25
C VAL A 201 -14.39 1.70 -3.19
N PRO A 202 -14.37 1.09 -4.37
CA PRO A 202 -15.25 0.00 -4.83
C PRO A 202 -15.00 -1.32 -4.09
N PRO A 203 -15.97 -2.26 -4.08
CA PRO A 203 -15.77 -3.60 -3.51
C PRO A 203 -14.61 -4.34 -4.17
N CYS A 204 -13.92 -5.22 -3.42
CA CYS A 204 -12.73 -5.89 -3.94
C CYS A 204 -12.62 -7.35 -3.48
N PHE A 205 -11.91 -8.13 -4.29
CA PHE A 205 -11.52 -9.49 -3.99
C PHE A 205 -10.26 -9.50 -3.13
N LEU A 206 -10.21 -10.41 -2.16
CA LEU A 206 -9.08 -10.68 -1.30
C LEU A 206 -8.57 -12.08 -1.59
N PHE A 207 -7.25 -12.24 -1.68
CA PHE A 207 -6.60 -13.51 -1.89
C PHE A 207 -5.44 -13.67 -0.92
N TRP A 208 -5.28 -14.89 -0.41
CA TRP A 208 -4.14 -15.30 0.43
C TRP A 208 -3.52 -16.54 -0.18
N GLY A 209 -2.43 -16.36 -0.93
CA GLY A 209 -1.62 -17.46 -1.47
C GLY A 209 -0.64 -17.94 -0.41
N TRP A 210 -0.79 -19.15 0.10
CA TRP A 210 0.06 -19.73 1.13
C TRP A 210 1.21 -20.51 0.52
N LYS A 211 2.39 -20.32 1.07
CA LYS A 211 3.54 -21.14 0.75
C LYS A 211 3.57 -22.37 1.65
N ASP A 212 3.64 -23.55 1.05
CA ASP A 212 3.78 -24.83 1.74
C ASP A 212 5.17 -25.01 2.34
#